data_4b20bbdb96c8f1d0aa350c0fe7cd106a
#
_entry.id   4b20bbdb96c8f1d0aa350c0fe7cd106a
#
_cell.length_a   1.000
_cell.length_b   1.000
_cell.length_c   1.000
_cell.angle_alpha   90.00
_cell.angle_beta   90.00
_cell.angle_gamma   90.00
#
_symmetry.space_group_name_H-M   'P 1'
#
loop_
_entity.id
_entity.type
_entity.pdbx_description
1 polymer ?
#
loop_
_entity_poly.entity_id
_entity_poly.type
_entity_poly.pdbx_seq_one_letter_code
_entity_poly.pdbx_strand_id
1 'polypeptide(L)'
;KVPDKSTEGKIIDYISMHVTKPIVINFLGGHEYPSSPTRVFTYTLHQTILQLAKLVSEDKYREAISKYSVEFDDLLKMANELKRQLNAKQRFIRGLFVGGSFTNETLVILREMINNIYSNSPIEGVHKLENPFISVANSIIDIGDEVFTRGRPHPMIDPTIRINRLYKEATSEDVAVILLDFVLGYGSHNDPVGSHIDTIKRIIEINEELKRHVIIISHVCGTNEDPQNLQEQVSKLKSL
;
A
#
# COMPACT_ATOMS: atom_id res chain seq x y z
N LYS A 1 -6.37 11.55 4.99
CA LYS A 1 -5.45 12.59 4.47
C LYS A 1 -4.40 12.90 5.53
N VAL A 2 -3.18 13.13 5.11
CA VAL A 2 -2.12 13.66 5.97
C VAL A 2 -2.58 15.02 6.51
N PRO A 3 -2.53 15.26 7.84
CA PRO A 3 -2.80 16.58 8.36
C PRO A 3 -1.81 17.61 7.79
N ASP A 4 -2.21 18.85 7.68
CA ASP A 4 -1.26 19.93 7.40
C ASP A 4 -0.35 20.19 8.60
N LYS A 5 0.82 20.79 8.38
CA LYS A 5 1.84 21.03 9.40
C LYS A 5 1.32 21.81 10.62
N SER A 6 0.37 22.73 10.42
CA SER A 6 -0.23 23.48 11.53
C SER A 6 -1.11 22.57 12.39
N THR A 7 -1.87 21.68 11.77
CA THR A 7 -2.71 20.70 12.47
C THR A 7 -1.87 19.67 13.20
N GLU A 8 -0.80 19.16 12.58
CA GLU A 8 0.17 18.27 13.25
C GLU A 8 0.76 18.94 14.49
N GLY A 9 1.21 20.21 14.37
CA GLY A 9 1.73 20.98 15.50
C GLY A 9 0.73 21.10 16.65
N LYS A 10 -0.54 21.44 16.37
CA LYS A 10 -1.60 21.51 17.39
C LYS A 10 -1.84 20.17 18.10
N ILE A 11 -1.81 19.07 17.35
CA ILE A 11 -1.94 17.71 17.92
C ILE A 11 -0.77 17.43 18.87
N ILE A 12 0.46 17.71 18.43
CA ILE A 12 1.67 17.51 19.23
C ILE A 12 1.66 18.37 20.51
N ASP A 13 1.26 19.62 20.39
CA ASP A 13 1.16 20.53 21.55
C ASP A 13 0.11 20.03 22.55
N TYR A 14 -1.07 19.62 22.06
CA TYR A 14 -2.11 19.05 22.91
C TYR A 14 -1.63 17.78 23.64
N ILE A 15 -1.01 16.84 22.90
CA ILE A 15 -0.43 15.63 23.49
C ILE A 15 0.63 15.97 24.53
N SER A 16 1.47 16.98 24.27
CA SER A 16 2.53 17.40 25.17
C SER A 16 2.00 17.94 26.49
N MET A 17 0.85 18.61 26.48
CA MET A 17 0.21 19.19 27.67
C MET A 17 -0.67 18.19 28.45
N HIS A 18 -1.24 17.20 27.78
CA HIS A 18 -2.31 16.40 28.39
C HIS A 18 -2.00 14.90 28.49
N VAL A 19 -1.01 14.37 27.73
CA VAL A 19 -0.70 12.94 27.72
C VAL A 19 0.54 12.66 28.55
N THR A 20 0.37 11.91 29.64
CA THR A 20 1.45 11.50 30.57
C THR A 20 1.96 10.07 30.31
N LYS A 21 1.19 9.27 29.61
CA LYS A 21 1.60 7.91 29.25
C LYS A 21 2.55 7.92 28.05
N PRO A 22 3.42 6.90 27.91
CA PRO A 22 4.17 6.72 26.68
C PRO A 22 3.24 6.62 25.47
N ILE A 23 3.59 7.31 24.38
CA ILE A 23 2.79 7.38 23.16
C ILE A 23 3.66 7.19 21.92
N VAL A 24 3.11 6.46 20.94
CA VAL A 24 3.66 6.36 19.58
C VAL A 24 2.74 7.14 18.65
N ILE A 25 3.31 8.02 17.85
CA ILE A 25 2.59 8.91 16.94
C ILE A 25 3.07 8.61 15.52
N ASN A 26 2.13 8.35 14.62
CA ASN A 26 2.41 8.19 13.20
C ASN A 26 1.54 9.18 12.39
N PHE A 27 2.18 10.16 11.78
CA PHE A 27 1.58 10.99 10.75
C PHE A 27 2.00 10.44 9.38
N LEU A 28 1.38 9.37 8.97
CA LEU A 28 1.71 8.62 7.76
C LEU A 28 1.79 9.52 6.51
N GLY A 29 3.00 9.75 6.01
CA GLY A 29 3.28 10.70 4.93
C GLY A 29 3.35 12.18 5.38
N GLY A 30 3.25 12.45 6.68
CA GLY A 30 3.41 13.78 7.27
C GLY A 30 4.86 14.19 7.50
N HIS A 31 5.04 15.25 8.31
CA HIS A 31 6.36 15.82 8.60
C HIS A 31 7.13 15.00 9.65
N GLU A 32 8.44 15.12 9.63
CA GLU A 32 9.31 14.50 10.61
C GLU A 32 9.40 15.32 11.91
N TYR A 33 9.34 14.63 13.04
CA TYR A 33 9.43 15.21 14.37
C TYR A 33 10.42 14.43 15.24
N PRO A 34 11.15 15.13 16.15
CA PRO A 34 12.08 14.46 17.04
C PRO A 34 11.35 13.64 18.10
N SER A 35 11.81 12.41 18.28
CA SER A 35 11.32 11.52 19.34
C SER A 35 11.94 11.81 20.70
N SER A 36 11.23 11.45 21.76
CA SER A 36 11.70 11.42 23.15
C SER A 36 11.39 10.07 23.78
N PRO A 37 11.90 9.74 24.98
CA PRO A 37 11.62 8.46 25.64
C PRO A 37 10.15 8.15 25.88
N THR A 38 9.31 9.18 26.03
CA THR A 38 7.87 9.05 26.30
C THR A 38 7.01 9.34 25.07
N ARG A 39 7.60 9.87 23.99
CA ARG A 39 6.89 10.28 22.79
C ARG A 39 7.72 9.90 21.55
N VAL A 40 7.33 8.85 20.89
CA VAL A 40 8.04 8.29 19.74
C VAL A 40 7.27 8.59 18.47
N PHE A 41 7.94 9.21 17.50
CA PHE A 41 7.40 9.41 16.14
C PHE A 41 7.87 8.29 15.23
N THR A 42 6.96 7.82 14.40
CA THR A 42 7.20 6.78 13.39
C THR A 42 6.61 7.20 12.06
N TYR A 43 7.12 6.67 10.97
CA TYR A 43 6.79 7.13 9.62
C TYR A 43 6.20 6.03 8.75
N THR A 44 6.28 4.77 9.21
CA THR A 44 5.62 3.61 8.57
C THR A 44 4.77 2.85 9.59
N LEU A 45 3.77 2.12 9.11
CA LEU A 45 2.93 1.26 9.96
C LEU A 45 3.78 0.17 10.64
N HIS A 46 4.75 -0.39 9.91
CA HIS A 46 5.70 -1.36 10.45
C HIS A 46 6.50 -0.81 11.64
N GLN A 47 7.10 0.38 11.49
CA GLN A 47 7.81 1.05 12.59
C GLN A 47 6.90 1.29 13.79
N THR A 48 5.64 1.67 13.55
CA THR A 48 4.65 1.91 14.61
C THR A 48 4.41 0.64 15.43
N ILE A 49 4.19 -0.49 14.78
CA ILE A 49 3.96 -1.78 15.43
C ILE A 49 5.18 -2.20 16.25
N LEU A 50 6.39 -2.06 15.71
CA LEU A 50 7.62 -2.38 16.42
C LEU A 50 7.82 -1.52 17.66
N GLN A 51 7.55 -0.21 17.59
CA GLN A 51 7.66 0.68 18.75
C GLN A 51 6.59 0.37 19.80
N LEU A 52 5.37 0.03 19.41
CA LEU A 52 4.34 -0.43 20.33
C LEU A 52 4.73 -1.75 21.02
N ALA A 53 5.26 -2.71 20.27
CA ALA A 53 5.76 -3.97 20.85
C ALA A 53 6.85 -3.71 21.90
N LYS A 54 7.80 -2.79 21.61
CA LYS A 54 8.86 -2.39 22.53
C LYS A 54 8.33 -1.74 23.81
N LEU A 55 7.29 -0.92 23.73
CA LEU A 55 6.65 -0.32 24.90
C LEU A 55 5.93 -1.35 25.79
N VAL A 56 5.45 -2.42 25.19
CA VAL A 56 4.74 -3.50 25.94
C VAL A 56 5.72 -4.49 26.55
N SER A 57 6.74 -4.94 25.81
CA SER A 57 7.71 -5.94 26.24
C SER A 57 8.91 -5.97 25.30
N GLU A 58 10.11 -5.90 25.87
CA GLU A 58 11.36 -6.06 25.13
C GLU A 58 11.47 -7.43 24.44
N ASP A 59 10.94 -8.48 25.07
CA ASP A 59 10.95 -9.83 24.49
C ASP A 59 10.05 -9.92 23.25
N LYS A 60 8.84 -9.33 23.30
CA LYS A 60 7.95 -9.24 22.13
C LYS A 60 8.56 -8.42 21.01
N TYR A 61 9.28 -7.37 21.33
CA TYR A 61 10.01 -6.59 20.34
C TYR A 61 11.11 -7.41 19.66
N ARG A 62 11.92 -8.15 20.42
CA ARG A 62 12.97 -9.02 19.87
C ARG A 62 12.40 -10.13 18.99
N GLU A 63 11.30 -10.76 19.44
CA GLU A 63 10.58 -11.77 18.68
C GLU A 63 10.08 -11.20 17.33
N ALA A 64 9.44 -10.02 17.36
CA ALA A 64 8.95 -9.34 16.15
C ALA A 64 10.08 -9.00 15.17
N ILE A 65 11.21 -8.49 15.65
CA ILE A 65 12.39 -8.19 14.82
C ILE A 65 12.97 -9.46 14.19
N SER A 66 13.13 -10.53 15.00
CA SER A 66 13.68 -11.81 14.51
C SER A 66 12.80 -12.40 13.41
N LYS A 67 11.49 -12.43 13.63
CA LYS A 67 10.53 -12.91 12.65
C LYS A 67 10.59 -12.08 11.35
N TYR A 68 10.58 -10.77 11.46
CA TYR A 68 10.68 -9.87 10.31
C TYR A 68 11.98 -10.09 9.50
N SER A 69 13.12 -10.29 10.17
CA SER A 69 14.40 -10.52 9.49
C SER A 69 14.37 -11.80 8.64
N VAL A 70 13.82 -12.89 9.17
CA VAL A 70 13.69 -14.16 8.43
C VAL A 70 12.75 -14.01 7.24
N GLU A 71 11.59 -13.41 7.45
CA GLU A 71 10.62 -13.16 6.38
C GLU A 71 11.19 -12.25 5.30
N PHE A 72 12.00 -11.25 5.66
CA PHE A 72 12.63 -10.34 4.71
C PHE A 72 13.65 -11.04 3.80
N ASP A 73 14.48 -11.93 4.34
CA ASP A 73 15.44 -12.71 3.55
C ASP A 73 14.76 -13.62 2.51
N ASP A 74 13.64 -14.23 2.89
CA ASP A 74 12.86 -15.06 1.97
C ASP A 74 12.15 -14.22 0.89
N LEU A 75 11.64 -13.04 1.25
CA LEU A 75 11.09 -12.10 0.28
C LEU A 75 12.15 -11.58 -0.70
N LEU A 76 13.39 -11.35 -0.27
CA LEU A 76 14.49 -10.95 -1.15
C LEU A 76 14.83 -12.05 -2.17
N LYS A 77 14.85 -13.32 -1.76
CA LYS A 77 15.06 -14.46 -2.69
C LYS A 77 13.95 -14.48 -3.74
N MET A 78 12.68 -14.44 -3.30
CA MET A 78 11.53 -14.42 -4.19
C MET A 78 11.57 -13.23 -5.15
N ALA A 79 11.87 -12.02 -4.66
CA ALA A 79 11.97 -10.82 -5.49
C ALA A 79 13.04 -10.94 -6.58
N ASN A 80 14.20 -11.57 -6.27
CA ASN A 80 15.25 -11.81 -7.24
C ASN A 80 14.84 -12.85 -8.30
N GLU A 81 14.07 -13.85 -7.95
CA GLU A 81 13.51 -14.83 -8.89
C GLU A 81 12.50 -14.18 -9.83
N LEU A 82 11.55 -13.42 -9.29
CA LEU A 82 10.54 -12.71 -10.07
C LEU A 82 11.18 -11.67 -11.00
N LYS A 83 12.20 -10.94 -10.54
CA LYS A 83 12.93 -9.97 -11.36
C LYS A 83 13.52 -10.57 -12.62
N ARG A 84 13.97 -11.83 -12.59
CA ARG A 84 14.54 -12.53 -13.76
C ARG A 84 13.52 -12.81 -14.85
N GLN A 85 12.23 -12.75 -14.54
CA GLN A 85 11.13 -12.96 -15.48
C GLN A 85 10.75 -11.68 -16.24
N LEU A 86 11.22 -10.52 -15.77
CA LEU A 86 10.96 -9.24 -16.41
C LEU A 86 11.88 -9.00 -17.60
N ASN A 87 11.35 -8.41 -18.66
CA ASN A 87 12.16 -7.95 -19.79
C ASN A 87 12.70 -6.52 -19.57
N ALA A 88 13.65 -6.09 -20.41
CA ALA A 88 14.36 -4.82 -20.25
C ALA A 88 13.46 -3.56 -20.39
N LYS A 89 12.28 -3.69 -21.00
CA LYS A 89 11.32 -2.57 -21.12
C LYS A 89 10.52 -2.37 -19.84
N GLN A 90 10.28 -3.43 -19.08
CA GLN A 90 9.48 -3.40 -17.85
C GLN A 90 10.28 -2.79 -16.70
N ARG A 91 9.93 -1.56 -16.31
CA ARG A 91 10.71 -0.75 -15.37
C ARG A 91 9.87 -0.08 -14.28
N PHE A 92 8.57 0.06 -14.48
CA PHE A 92 7.75 0.90 -13.63
C PHE A 92 6.86 0.13 -12.69
N ILE A 93 6.64 0.72 -11.52
CA ILE A 93 5.71 0.26 -10.49
C ILE A 93 4.40 1.04 -10.64
N ARG A 94 3.28 0.34 -10.54
CA ARG A 94 1.94 0.92 -10.45
C ARG A 94 1.27 0.48 -9.15
N GLY A 95 0.96 1.42 -8.27
CA GLY A 95 0.11 1.17 -7.10
C GLY A 95 -1.33 1.60 -7.40
N LEU A 96 -2.30 0.72 -7.18
CA LEU A 96 -3.72 0.98 -7.41
C LEU A 96 -4.50 0.67 -6.13
N PHE A 97 -4.43 1.60 -5.19
CA PHE A 97 -4.98 1.41 -3.85
C PHE A 97 -6.40 1.96 -3.72
N VAL A 98 -7.22 1.30 -2.89
CA VAL A 98 -8.60 1.75 -2.62
C VAL A 98 -8.68 2.79 -1.51
N GLY A 99 -7.55 3.15 -0.91
CA GLY A 99 -7.52 4.13 0.17
C GLY A 99 -6.16 4.75 0.41
N GLY A 100 -6.17 5.94 1.01
CA GLY A 100 -5.00 6.77 1.23
C GLY A 100 -3.96 6.18 2.20
N SER A 101 -4.33 5.26 3.11
CA SER A 101 -3.37 4.70 4.08
C SER A 101 -2.28 3.89 3.39
N PHE A 102 -2.65 2.91 2.56
CA PHE A 102 -1.66 2.12 1.81
C PHE A 102 -0.99 2.92 0.70
N THR A 103 -1.69 3.88 0.10
CA THR A 103 -1.08 4.85 -0.83
C THR A 103 0.07 5.58 -0.14
N ASN A 104 -0.19 6.20 1.02
CA ASN A 104 0.81 6.97 1.76
C ASN A 104 1.95 6.09 2.29
N GLU A 105 1.65 4.90 2.84
CA GLU A 105 2.67 3.94 3.28
C GLU A 105 3.63 3.59 2.13
N THR A 106 3.07 3.27 0.96
CA THR A 106 3.84 2.94 -0.23
C THR A 106 4.69 4.14 -0.69
N LEU A 107 4.13 5.36 -0.68
CA LEU A 107 4.87 6.56 -1.06
C LEU A 107 6.01 6.87 -0.10
N VAL A 108 5.79 6.72 1.21
CA VAL A 108 6.83 6.91 2.24
C VAL A 108 7.99 5.93 2.04
N ILE A 109 7.69 4.67 1.76
CA ILE A 109 8.71 3.64 1.54
C ILE A 109 9.45 3.87 0.22
N LEU A 110 8.72 4.06 -0.88
CA LEU A 110 9.31 4.10 -2.21
C LEU A 110 10.12 5.39 -2.46
N ARG A 111 9.75 6.54 -1.89
CA ARG A 111 10.49 7.80 -2.10
C ARG A 111 11.94 7.73 -1.63
N GLU A 112 12.25 6.86 -0.66
CA GLU A 112 13.60 6.64 -0.16
C GLU A 112 14.41 5.67 -1.06
N MET A 113 13.74 4.95 -1.97
CA MET A 113 14.35 3.86 -2.75
C MET A 113 14.47 4.18 -4.24
N ILE A 114 13.52 4.91 -4.78
CA ILE A 114 13.42 5.20 -6.23
C ILE A 114 13.05 6.66 -6.49
N ASN A 115 13.49 7.16 -7.63
CA ASN A 115 13.14 8.49 -8.10
C ASN A 115 11.93 8.46 -9.05
N ASN A 116 11.40 9.64 -9.40
CA ASN A 116 10.32 9.81 -10.38
C ASN A 116 9.04 9.06 -9.98
N ILE A 117 8.61 9.27 -8.74
CA ILE A 117 7.32 8.76 -8.23
C ILE A 117 6.27 9.86 -8.39
N TYR A 118 5.11 9.44 -8.91
CA TYR A 118 3.95 10.30 -9.15
C TYR A 118 2.73 9.78 -8.39
N SER A 119 1.87 10.69 -7.91
CA SER A 119 0.60 10.34 -7.27
C SER A 119 -0.46 11.41 -7.53
N ASN A 120 -1.73 11.01 -7.52
CA ASN A 120 -2.87 11.95 -7.45
C ASN A 120 -3.01 12.59 -6.06
N SER A 121 -2.49 11.91 -5.02
CA SER A 121 -2.46 12.37 -3.63
C SER A 121 -1.01 12.35 -3.10
N PRO A 122 -0.13 13.24 -3.62
CA PRO A 122 1.29 13.20 -3.31
C PRO A 122 1.58 13.63 -1.87
N ILE A 123 2.64 13.05 -1.30
CA ILE A 123 3.30 13.50 -0.08
C ILE A 123 4.56 14.31 -0.44
N GLU A 124 5.23 14.87 0.55
CA GLU A 124 6.49 15.60 0.33
C GLU A 124 7.53 14.69 -0.38
N GLY A 125 8.21 15.23 -1.39
CA GLY A 125 9.18 14.51 -2.21
C GLY A 125 8.58 13.65 -3.34
N VAL A 126 7.26 13.66 -3.52
CA VAL A 126 6.55 12.92 -4.57
C VAL A 126 5.90 13.90 -5.56
N HIS A 127 6.01 13.63 -6.86
CA HIS A 127 5.42 14.47 -7.89
C HIS A 127 3.91 14.29 -7.98
N LYS A 128 3.20 15.39 -8.20
CA LYS A 128 1.76 15.34 -8.49
C LYS A 128 1.52 14.93 -9.93
N LEU A 129 0.59 14.00 -10.15
CA LEU A 129 0.07 13.70 -11.49
C LEU A 129 -0.73 14.89 -12.03
N GLU A 130 -0.43 15.33 -13.25
CA GLU A 130 -1.24 16.34 -13.94
C GLU A 130 -2.65 15.81 -14.24
N ASN A 131 -2.72 14.58 -14.70
CA ASN A 131 -3.98 13.86 -14.92
C ASN A 131 -4.01 12.56 -14.10
N PRO A 132 -4.89 12.47 -13.08
CA PRO A 132 -5.01 11.27 -12.24
C PRO A 132 -5.38 9.99 -13.00
N PHE A 133 -5.99 10.13 -14.19
CA PHE A 133 -6.41 9.00 -15.03
C PHE A 133 -5.30 8.44 -15.92
N ILE A 134 -4.11 9.10 -15.95
CA ILE A 134 -2.98 8.71 -16.78
C ILE A 134 -1.75 8.53 -15.89
N SER A 135 -1.22 7.30 -15.86
CA SER A 135 0.02 6.99 -15.13
C SER A 135 1.25 7.43 -15.91
N VAL A 136 2.26 7.90 -15.18
CA VAL A 136 3.57 8.31 -15.69
C VAL A 136 4.65 7.65 -14.83
N ALA A 137 5.66 7.05 -15.44
CA ALA A 137 6.78 6.41 -14.73
C ALA A 137 6.30 5.55 -13.54
N ASN A 138 6.81 5.74 -12.32
CA ASN A 138 6.29 5.05 -11.12
C ASN A 138 5.08 5.84 -10.60
N SER A 139 3.89 5.26 -10.69
CA SER A 139 2.65 5.93 -10.28
C SER A 139 1.92 5.16 -9.19
N ILE A 140 1.68 5.83 -8.06
CA ILE A 140 0.96 5.29 -6.91
C ILE A 140 -0.34 6.08 -6.75
N ILE A 141 -1.46 5.41 -6.99
CA ILE A 141 -2.78 6.02 -7.15
C ILE A 141 -3.69 5.64 -5.97
N ASP A 142 -4.21 6.64 -5.30
CA ASP A 142 -5.37 6.52 -4.41
C ASP A 142 -6.65 6.57 -5.26
N ILE A 143 -7.22 5.40 -5.58
CA ILE A 143 -8.47 5.32 -6.36
C ILE A 143 -9.69 5.65 -5.47
N GLY A 144 -9.52 5.68 -4.15
CA GLY A 144 -10.52 6.15 -3.19
C GLY A 144 -10.65 7.68 -3.11
N ASP A 145 -9.75 8.44 -3.76
CA ASP A 145 -9.80 9.91 -3.77
C ASP A 145 -11.07 10.44 -4.47
N GLU A 146 -11.48 11.65 -4.07
CA GLU A 146 -12.70 12.31 -4.58
C GLU A 146 -12.72 12.41 -6.12
N VAL A 147 -11.57 12.57 -6.75
CA VAL A 147 -11.48 12.67 -8.22
C VAL A 147 -12.01 11.41 -8.93
N PHE A 148 -11.92 10.25 -8.28
CA PHE A 148 -12.41 8.98 -8.81
C PHE A 148 -13.79 8.60 -8.28
N THR A 149 -14.20 9.11 -7.11
CA THR A 149 -15.43 8.70 -6.42
C THR A 149 -16.58 9.67 -6.58
N ARG A 150 -16.36 10.85 -7.18
CA ARG A 150 -17.43 11.84 -7.38
C ARG A 150 -18.55 11.27 -8.26
N GLY A 151 -19.75 11.16 -7.69
CA GLY A 151 -20.95 10.66 -8.37
C GLY A 151 -20.99 9.15 -8.59
N ARG A 152 -20.15 8.39 -7.89
CA ARG A 152 -20.12 6.92 -7.94
C ARG A 152 -19.73 6.31 -6.59
N PRO A 153 -20.02 5.02 -6.35
CA PRO A 153 -19.60 4.34 -5.14
C PRO A 153 -18.07 4.33 -4.99
N HIS A 154 -17.62 4.24 -3.73
CA HIS A 154 -16.20 4.05 -3.42
C HIS A 154 -15.69 2.70 -3.98
N PRO A 155 -14.43 2.59 -4.45
CA PRO A 155 -13.88 1.37 -5.05
C PRO A 155 -13.80 0.16 -4.11
N MET A 156 -13.91 0.35 -2.80
CA MET A 156 -14.12 -0.74 -1.84
C MET A 156 -15.50 -1.40 -1.99
N ILE A 157 -16.51 -0.68 -2.48
CA ILE A 157 -17.89 -1.14 -2.65
C ILE A 157 -18.11 -1.60 -4.09
N ASP A 158 -17.73 -0.75 -5.05
CA ASP A 158 -17.78 -1.05 -6.49
C ASP A 158 -16.38 -1.00 -7.09
N PRO A 159 -15.73 -2.16 -7.32
CA PRO A 159 -14.35 -2.22 -7.78
C PRO A 159 -14.17 -1.92 -9.28
N THR A 160 -15.24 -1.64 -10.04
CA THR A 160 -15.22 -1.52 -11.50
C THR A 160 -14.13 -0.55 -12.00
N ILE A 161 -14.01 0.62 -11.39
CA ILE A 161 -13.01 1.61 -11.81
C ILE A 161 -11.58 1.08 -11.61
N ARG A 162 -11.32 0.37 -10.50
CA ARG A 162 -10.02 -0.22 -10.22
C ARG A 162 -9.72 -1.39 -11.14
N ILE A 163 -10.69 -2.25 -11.42
CA ILE A 163 -10.57 -3.39 -12.33
C ILE A 163 -10.16 -2.89 -13.73
N ASN A 164 -10.86 -1.90 -14.26
CA ASN A 164 -10.55 -1.31 -15.56
C ASN A 164 -9.15 -0.69 -15.58
N ARG A 165 -8.78 0.00 -14.50
CA ARG A 165 -7.44 0.59 -14.37
C ARG A 165 -6.37 -0.48 -14.27
N LEU A 166 -6.58 -1.53 -13.49
CA LEU A 166 -5.67 -2.66 -13.34
C LEU A 166 -5.36 -3.30 -14.70
N TYR A 167 -6.40 -3.59 -15.49
CA TYR A 167 -6.23 -4.15 -16.83
C TYR A 167 -5.37 -3.25 -17.72
N LYS A 168 -5.68 -1.95 -17.76
CA LYS A 168 -4.94 -0.96 -18.57
C LYS A 168 -3.46 -0.88 -18.17
N GLU A 169 -3.17 -0.80 -16.87
CA GLU A 169 -1.79 -0.69 -16.38
C GLU A 169 -1.00 -1.99 -16.59
N ALA A 170 -1.61 -3.13 -16.28
CA ALA A 170 -0.93 -4.43 -16.37
C ALA A 170 -0.71 -4.89 -17.84
N THR A 171 -1.39 -4.32 -18.80
CA THR A 171 -1.15 -4.56 -20.22
C THR A 171 -0.20 -3.56 -20.87
N SER A 172 0.28 -2.54 -20.16
CA SER A 172 1.32 -1.61 -20.62
C SER A 172 2.68 -2.28 -20.66
N GLU A 173 3.45 -2.09 -21.76
CA GLU A 173 4.72 -2.81 -21.99
C GLU A 173 5.86 -2.40 -21.05
N ASP A 174 5.75 -1.26 -20.37
CA ASP A 174 6.75 -0.70 -19.49
C ASP A 174 6.51 -0.97 -17.99
N VAL A 175 5.36 -1.61 -17.67
CA VAL A 175 5.00 -1.94 -16.27
C VAL A 175 5.60 -3.27 -15.86
N ALA A 176 6.35 -3.24 -14.76
CA ALA A 176 6.98 -4.41 -14.14
C ALA A 176 6.15 -4.95 -12.99
N VAL A 177 5.65 -4.06 -12.12
CA VAL A 177 5.01 -4.42 -10.86
C VAL A 177 3.70 -3.66 -10.69
N ILE A 178 2.65 -4.38 -10.29
CA ILE A 178 1.38 -3.82 -9.83
C ILE A 178 1.24 -4.08 -8.33
N LEU A 179 0.92 -3.05 -7.56
CA LEU A 179 0.60 -3.15 -6.13
C LEU A 179 -0.90 -2.94 -5.94
N LEU A 180 -1.54 -3.84 -5.19
CA LEU A 180 -2.97 -3.80 -4.89
C LEU A 180 -3.20 -3.98 -3.38
N ASP A 181 -4.28 -3.37 -2.88
CA ASP A 181 -4.85 -3.68 -1.57
C ASP A 181 -6.27 -4.24 -1.72
N PHE A 182 -6.63 -5.15 -0.83
CA PHE A 182 -7.99 -5.63 -0.66
C PHE A 182 -8.40 -5.43 0.80
N VAL A 183 -9.39 -4.58 1.03
CA VAL A 183 -9.83 -4.25 2.40
C VAL A 183 -11.15 -4.97 2.66
N LEU A 184 -11.15 -5.78 3.73
CA LEU A 184 -12.32 -6.53 4.18
C LEU A 184 -13.12 -5.72 5.20
N GLY A 185 -14.34 -6.13 5.49
CA GLY A 185 -15.21 -5.53 6.49
C GLY A 185 -16.64 -5.32 5.98
N TYR A 186 -17.51 -4.88 6.88
CA TYR A 186 -18.96 -4.72 6.60
C TYR A 186 -19.28 -3.67 5.52
N GLY A 187 -18.44 -2.67 5.32
CA GLY A 187 -18.60 -1.64 4.30
C GLY A 187 -17.93 -1.93 2.97
N SER A 188 -17.29 -3.10 2.83
CA SER A 188 -16.58 -3.50 1.62
C SER A 188 -17.44 -4.40 0.72
N HIS A 189 -16.98 -4.61 -0.52
CA HIS A 189 -17.56 -5.57 -1.46
C HIS A 189 -17.67 -6.97 -0.81
N ASN A 190 -18.72 -7.72 -1.11
CA ASN A 190 -18.93 -9.05 -0.51
C ASN A 190 -17.83 -10.05 -0.85
N ASP A 191 -17.16 -9.90 -2.00
CA ASP A 191 -16.02 -10.71 -2.42
C ASP A 191 -14.97 -9.80 -3.11
N PRO A 192 -14.15 -9.07 -2.34
CA PRO A 192 -13.22 -8.08 -2.90
C PRO A 192 -12.19 -8.69 -3.85
N VAL A 193 -11.60 -9.83 -3.49
CA VAL A 193 -10.62 -10.53 -4.34
C VAL A 193 -11.33 -11.19 -5.51
N GLY A 194 -12.43 -11.93 -5.27
CA GLY A 194 -13.17 -12.65 -6.30
C GLY A 194 -13.59 -11.76 -7.47
N SER A 195 -13.98 -10.51 -7.17
CA SER A 195 -14.36 -9.54 -8.20
C SER A 195 -13.22 -9.18 -9.18
N HIS A 196 -11.96 -9.47 -8.85
CA HIS A 196 -10.78 -9.17 -9.68
C HIS A 196 -10.21 -10.39 -10.40
N ILE A 197 -10.59 -11.61 -9.99
CA ILE A 197 -9.99 -12.88 -10.45
C ILE A 197 -10.01 -13.01 -11.98
N ASP A 198 -11.15 -12.80 -12.61
CA ASP A 198 -11.27 -12.95 -14.07
C ASP A 198 -10.36 -11.95 -14.80
N THR A 199 -10.28 -10.73 -14.30
CA THR A 199 -9.38 -9.72 -14.88
C THR A 199 -7.92 -10.10 -14.68
N ILE A 200 -7.52 -10.60 -13.50
CA ILE A 200 -6.14 -11.02 -13.25
C ILE A 200 -5.78 -12.22 -14.14
N LYS A 201 -6.64 -13.21 -14.28
CA LYS A 201 -6.44 -14.34 -15.21
C LYS A 201 -6.23 -13.87 -16.65
N ARG A 202 -7.09 -12.97 -17.11
CA ARG A 202 -6.95 -12.39 -18.46
C ARG A 202 -5.64 -11.60 -18.62
N ILE A 203 -5.18 -10.90 -17.59
CA ILE A 203 -3.89 -10.21 -17.59
C ILE A 203 -2.75 -11.21 -17.72
N ILE A 204 -2.80 -12.32 -17.00
CA ILE A 204 -1.79 -13.40 -17.08
C ILE A 204 -1.75 -13.95 -18.51
N GLU A 205 -2.89 -14.36 -19.06
CA GLU A 205 -3.00 -14.89 -20.43
C GLU A 205 -2.40 -13.94 -21.48
N ILE A 206 -2.78 -12.66 -21.45
CA ILE A 206 -2.27 -11.66 -22.41
C ILE A 206 -0.76 -11.47 -22.25
N ASN A 207 -0.25 -11.44 -21.02
CA ASN A 207 1.18 -11.28 -20.80
C ASN A 207 1.97 -12.51 -21.27
N GLU A 208 1.44 -13.73 -21.11
CA GLU A 208 2.02 -14.95 -21.67
C GLU A 208 2.10 -14.91 -23.20
N GLU A 209 0.99 -14.53 -23.87
CA GLU A 209 0.94 -14.34 -25.33
C GLU A 209 1.99 -13.33 -25.81
N LEU A 210 2.19 -12.25 -25.08
CA LEU A 210 3.17 -11.20 -25.35
C LEU A 210 4.60 -11.55 -24.92
N LYS A 211 4.83 -12.75 -24.37
CA LYS A 211 6.11 -13.24 -23.84
C LYS A 211 6.73 -12.27 -22.84
N ARG A 212 5.92 -11.77 -21.94
CA ARG A 212 6.34 -10.90 -20.81
C ARG A 212 5.67 -11.35 -19.54
N HIS A 213 6.14 -10.85 -18.41
CA HIS A 213 5.61 -11.14 -17.10
C HIS A 213 5.30 -9.85 -16.35
N VAL A 214 4.14 -9.75 -15.71
CA VAL A 214 3.80 -8.63 -14.81
C VAL A 214 3.64 -9.18 -13.41
N ILE A 215 4.40 -8.63 -12.47
CA ILE A 215 4.37 -9.07 -11.07
C ILE A 215 3.21 -8.35 -10.39
N ILE A 216 2.24 -9.08 -9.86
CA ILE A 216 1.13 -8.51 -9.09
C ILE A 216 1.36 -8.85 -7.61
N ILE A 217 1.55 -7.82 -6.79
CA ILE A 217 1.71 -7.94 -5.34
C ILE A 217 0.43 -7.40 -4.70
N SER A 218 -0.21 -8.23 -3.89
CA SER A 218 -1.47 -7.89 -3.25
C SER A 218 -1.39 -7.99 -1.73
N HIS A 219 -1.94 -7.00 -1.04
CA HIS A 219 -2.16 -7.02 0.40
C HIS A 219 -3.64 -7.19 0.71
N VAL A 220 -3.99 -8.15 1.56
CA VAL A 220 -5.38 -8.33 2.06
C VAL A 220 -5.42 -7.85 3.51
N CYS A 221 -6.14 -6.75 3.73
CA CYS A 221 -6.31 -6.15 5.06
C CYS A 221 -7.66 -6.56 5.64
N GLY A 222 -7.62 -7.34 6.72
CA GLY A 222 -8.80 -7.84 7.40
C GLY A 222 -8.50 -8.99 8.34
N THR A 223 -9.53 -9.64 8.79
CA THR A 223 -9.48 -10.77 9.73
C THR A 223 -10.33 -11.95 9.24
N ASN A 224 -10.18 -13.12 9.86
CA ASN A 224 -11.02 -14.26 9.56
C ASN A 224 -12.47 -14.09 10.07
N GLU A 225 -12.70 -13.10 10.94
CA GLU A 225 -14.01 -12.75 11.48
C GLU A 225 -14.77 -11.75 10.61
N ASP A 226 -14.09 -11.13 9.63
CA ASP A 226 -14.77 -10.30 8.64
C ASP A 226 -15.70 -11.15 7.75
N PRO A 227 -16.83 -10.59 7.27
CA PRO A 227 -17.81 -11.35 6.46
C PRO A 227 -17.20 -12.06 5.24
N GLN A 228 -16.11 -11.50 4.70
CA GLN A 228 -15.42 -12.03 3.51
C GLN A 228 -14.38 -13.11 3.86
N ASN A 229 -14.00 -13.28 5.11
CA ASN A 229 -12.99 -14.17 5.63
C ASN A 229 -11.58 -14.02 5.00
N LEU A 230 -10.61 -13.59 5.80
CA LEU A 230 -9.25 -13.31 5.32
C LEU A 230 -8.60 -14.52 4.61
N GLN A 231 -8.71 -15.71 5.22
CA GLN A 231 -8.10 -16.92 4.67
C GLN A 231 -8.70 -17.30 3.31
N GLU A 232 -10.00 -17.15 3.15
CA GLU A 232 -10.69 -17.39 1.89
C GLU A 232 -10.19 -16.43 0.80
N GLN A 233 -10.12 -15.14 1.09
CA GLN A 233 -9.65 -14.12 0.14
C GLN A 233 -8.18 -14.35 -0.25
N VAL A 234 -7.31 -14.65 0.71
CA VAL A 234 -5.89 -14.98 0.45
C VAL A 234 -5.77 -16.25 -0.39
N SER A 235 -6.59 -17.28 -0.13
CA SER A 235 -6.58 -18.53 -0.91
C SER A 235 -6.94 -18.30 -2.37
N LYS A 236 -7.91 -17.41 -2.66
CA LYS A 236 -8.27 -17.02 -4.03
C LYS A 236 -7.08 -16.42 -4.78
N LEU A 237 -6.30 -15.54 -4.14
CA LEU A 237 -5.09 -14.97 -4.76
C LEU A 237 -4.00 -16.02 -5.01
N LYS A 238 -3.81 -16.95 -4.06
CA LYS A 238 -2.79 -18.01 -4.17
C LYS A 238 -3.13 -19.06 -5.23
N SER A 239 -4.38 -19.13 -5.69
CA SER A 239 -4.81 -20.06 -6.73
C SER A 239 -4.61 -19.52 -8.16
N LEU A 240 -4.11 -18.31 -8.31
CA LEU A 240 -3.77 -17.68 -9.59
C LEU A 240 -2.33 -17.99 -10.01
#